data_af57700260e15688013b1150d550b390
#
_entry.id   af57700260e15688013b1150d550b390
#
_cell.length_a   1.000
_cell.length_b   1.000
_cell.length_c   1.000
_cell.angle_alpha   90.00
_cell.angle_beta   90.00
_cell.angle_gamma   90.00
#
_symmetry.space_group_name_H-M   'P 1'
#
loop_
_entity.id
_entity.type
_entity.pdbx_description
1 polymer ?
#
loop_
_entity_poly.entity_id
_entity_poly.type
_entity_poly.pdbx_seq_one_letter_code
_entity_poly.pdbx_strand_id
1 'polypeptide(L)'
;PIVAAADPVALRTWARARGWNRLRLLSAGSSTFKYDLGSEDKDGNQDSTISVFTQDSDGIVRHFYTGHPWLAEDIKERGIDELTPIWNLMDLTPHGRGDFYTRLEYPTAA
;
A
#
# COMPACT_ATOMS: atom_id res chain seq x y z
N PRO A 1 -5.99 1.24 -8.49
CA PRO A 1 -5.69 -0.18 -8.30
C PRO A 1 -4.59 -0.40 -7.28
N ILE A 2 -4.52 -1.61 -6.74
CA ILE A 2 -3.42 -2.09 -5.91
C ILE A 2 -2.60 -3.05 -6.75
N VAL A 3 -1.29 -2.86 -6.76
CA VAL A 3 -0.36 -3.70 -7.53
C VAL A 3 0.55 -4.47 -6.58
N ALA A 4 0.62 -5.78 -6.76
CA ALA A 4 1.46 -6.65 -5.94
C ALA A 4 2.31 -7.58 -6.80
N ALA A 5 3.42 -8.06 -6.25
CA ALA A 5 4.30 -9.01 -6.92
C ALA A 5 3.72 -10.45 -6.96
N ALA A 6 2.77 -10.76 -6.09
CA ALA A 6 2.15 -12.07 -6.03
C ALA A 6 1.47 -12.46 -7.35
N ASP A 7 1.44 -13.74 -7.67
CA ASP A 7 0.71 -14.23 -8.84
C ASP A 7 -0.81 -13.97 -8.71
N PRO A 8 -1.56 -13.93 -9.83
CA PRO A 8 -2.97 -13.55 -9.80
C PRO A 8 -3.85 -14.47 -8.96
N VAL A 9 -3.52 -15.76 -8.84
CA VAL A 9 -4.30 -16.74 -8.08
C VAL A 9 -4.09 -16.53 -6.59
N ALA A 10 -2.83 -16.41 -6.15
CA ALA A 10 -2.48 -16.13 -4.77
C ALA A 10 -3.07 -14.79 -4.31
N LEU A 11 -2.94 -13.74 -5.12
CA LEU A 11 -3.46 -12.41 -4.82
C LEU A 11 -4.99 -12.43 -4.65
N ARG A 12 -5.70 -13.15 -5.51
CA ARG A 12 -7.17 -13.30 -5.43
C ARG A 12 -7.59 -14.08 -4.18
N THR A 13 -6.88 -15.15 -3.85
CA THR A 13 -7.16 -15.95 -2.66
C THR A 13 -6.99 -15.14 -1.39
N TRP A 14 -5.90 -14.38 -1.30
CA TRP A 14 -5.62 -13.50 -0.18
C TRP A 14 -6.66 -12.38 -0.04
N ALA A 15 -7.04 -11.76 -1.15
CA ALA A 15 -8.06 -10.71 -1.17
C ALA A 15 -9.43 -11.23 -0.70
N ARG A 16 -9.83 -12.42 -1.13
CA ARG A 16 -11.07 -13.06 -0.68
C ARG A 16 -11.07 -13.33 0.82
N ALA A 17 -9.97 -13.83 1.37
CA ALA A 17 -9.82 -14.09 2.80
C ALA A 17 -9.97 -12.81 3.64
N ARG A 18 -9.65 -11.64 3.05
CA ARG A 18 -9.77 -10.32 3.69
C ARG A 18 -11.07 -9.57 3.38
N GLY A 19 -11.94 -10.15 2.57
CA GLY A 19 -13.19 -9.49 2.15
C GLY A 19 -12.97 -8.31 1.20
N TRP A 20 -11.83 -8.25 0.50
CA TRP A 20 -11.51 -7.19 -0.44
C TRP A 20 -12.21 -7.42 -1.79
N ASN A 21 -13.49 -7.13 -1.84
CA ASN A 21 -14.32 -7.36 -3.03
C ASN A 21 -14.54 -6.11 -3.90
N ARG A 22 -14.08 -4.95 -3.43
CA ARG A 22 -14.22 -3.67 -4.16
C ARG A 22 -12.88 -3.10 -4.66
N LEU A 23 -11.77 -3.76 -4.34
CA LEU A 23 -10.45 -3.30 -4.74
C LEU A 23 -10.07 -3.90 -6.09
N ARG A 24 -9.57 -3.07 -6.99
CA ARG A 24 -8.96 -3.54 -8.23
C ARG A 24 -7.52 -3.97 -7.93
N LEU A 25 -7.27 -5.26 -8.00
CA LEU A 25 -5.98 -5.88 -7.72
C LEU A 25 -5.32 -6.31 -9.03
N LEU A 26 -4.06 -5.94 -9.19
CA LEU A 26 -3.24 -6.27 -10.35
C LEU A 26 -1.97 -6.96 -9.88
N SER A 27 -1.59 -8.01 -10.59
CA SER A 27 -0.30 -8.67 -10.39
C SER A 27 0.77 -8.00 -11.26
N ALA A 28 1.88 -7.59 -10.65
CA ALA A 28 3.06 -7.17 -11.39
C ALA A 28 3.81 -8.38 -11.96
N GLY A 29 3.62 -9.56 -11.37
CA GLY A 29 4.22 -10.81 -11.83
C GLY A 29 5.73 -10.69 -12.03
N SER A 30 6.18 -11.09 -13.22
CA SER A 30 7.59 -10.99 -13.64
C SER A 30 7.94 -9.68 -14.34
N SER A 31 7.05 -8.69 -14.31
CA SER A 31 7.32 -7.38 -14.92
C SER A 31 8.24 -6.52 -14.04
N THR A 32 8.88 -5.54 -14.63
CA THR A 32 9.73 -4.58 -13.92
C THR A 32 8.95 -3.40 -13.31
N PHE A 33 7.63 -3.40 -13.42
CA PHE A 33 6.79 -2.27 -13.02
C PHE A 33 7.06 -1.78 -11.59
N LYS A 34 7.14 -2.69 -10.63
CA LYS A 34 7.40 -2.32 -9.24
C LYS A 34 8.82 -1.81 -9.04
N TYR A 35 9.78 -2.41 -9.70
CA TYR A 35 11.19 -1.97 -9.69
C TYR A 35 11.34 -0.56 -10.29
N ASP A 36 10.71 -0.33 -11.43
CA ASP A 36 10.79 0.97 -12.13
C ASP A 36 10.19 2.11 -11.31
N LEU A 37 9.23 1.81 -10.44
CA LEU A 37 8.59 2.78 -9.53
C LEU A 37 9.24 2.83 -8.13
N GLY A 38 10.33 2.10 -7.90
CA GLY A 38 11.03 2.08 -6.62
C GLY A 38 10.29 1.34 -5.50
N SER A 39 9.30 0.50 -5.84
CA SER A 39 8.58 -0.35 -4.88
C SER A 39 9.06 -1.80 -4.82
N GLU A 40 10.16 -2.07 -5.45
CA GLU A 40 10.92 -3.32 -5.40
C GLU A 40 12.38 -3.02 -5.63
N ASP A 41 13.29 -3.61 -4.87
CA ASP A 41 14.71 -3.45 -5.09
C ASP A 41 15.28 -4.51 -6.07
N LYS A 42 16.59 -4.41 -6.35
CA LYS A 42 17.29 -5.36 -7.25
C LYS A 42 17.30 -6.81 -6.75
N ASP A 43 17.10 -7.02 -5.45
CA ASP A 43 17.10 -8.33 -4.81
C ASP A 43 15.68 -8.89 -4.64
N GLY A 44 14.67 -8.16 -5.12
CA GLY A 44 13.26 -8.56 -5.07
C GLY A 44 12.56 -8.24 -3.75
N ASN A 45 13.19 -7.46 -2.87
CA ASN A 45 12.54 -7.00 -1.65
C ASN A 45 11.46 -5.99 -1.99
N GLN A 46 10.29 -6.15 -1.37
CA GLN A 46 9.11 -5.35 -1.65
C GLN A 46 9.03 -4.16 -0.69
N ASP A 47 8.60 -3.02 -1.23
CA ASP A 47 8.28 -1.84 -0.46
C ASP A 47 6.88 -1.33 -0.85
N SER A 48 6.27 -0.56 0.03
CA SER A 48 4.98 0.06 -0.20
C SER A 48 5.14 1.44 -0.77
N THR A 49 4.49 1.71 -1.90
CA THR A 49 4.49 3.03 -2.53
C THR A 49 3.09 3.43 -2.96
N ILE A 50 2.86 4.73 -3.06
CA ILE A 50 1.71 5.30 -3.75
C ILE A 50 2.24 6.02 -4.99
N SER A 51 1.76 5.63 -6.16
CA SER A 51 2.12 6.25 -7.43
C SER A 51 0.90 6.85 -8.11
N VAL A 52 1.08 8.04 -8.63
CA VAL A 52 0.04 8.79 -9.34
C VAL A 52 0.48 8.97 -10.80
N PHE A 53 -0.45 8.72 -11.70
CA PHE A 53 -0.27 8.88 -13.14
C PHE A 53 -1.33 9.82 -13.70
N THR A 54 -0.98 10.52 -14.76
CA THR A 54 -1.91 11.31 -15.56
C THR A 54 -2.06 10.68 -16.94
N GLN A 55 -3.21 10.84 -17.54
CA GLN A 55 -3.42 10.51 -18.95
C GLN A 55 -3.85 11.76 -19.72
N ASP A 56 -3.07 12.10 -20.71
CA ASP A 56 -3.36 13.25 -21.57
C ASP A 56 -4.47 12.94 -22.57
N SER A 57 -4.95 13.98 -23.27
CA SER A 57 -6.00 13.83 -24.30
C SER A 57 -5.57 12.98 -25.50
N ASP A 58 -4.26 12.81 -25.70
CA ASP A 58 -3.66 11.94 -26.71
C ASP A 58 -3.60 10.45 -26.26
N GLY A 59 -4.03 10.16 -25.02
CA GLY A 59 -4.00 8.83 -24.44
C GLY A 59 -2.66 8.43 -23.84
N ILE A 60 -1.65 9.31 -23.85
CA ILE A 60 -0.33 9.01 -23.27
C ILE A 60 -0.40 9.11 -21.75
N VAL A 61 0.02 8.03 -21.09
CA VAL A 61 0.12 7.95 -19.64
C VAL A 61 1.50 8.44 -19.19
N ARG A 62 1.50 9.37 -18.24
CA ARG A 62 2.73 9.92 -17.65
C ARG A 62 2.73 9.69 -16.15
N HIS A 63 3.90 9.35 -15.62
CA HIS A 63 4.12 9.27 -14.19
C HIS A 63 4.20 10.68 -13.61
N PHE A 64 3.41 10.94 -12.58
CA PHE A 64 3.36 12.26 -11.94
C PHE A 64 4.09 12.27 -10.60
N TYR A 65 3.85 11.26 -9.74
CA TYR A 65 4.37 11.23 -8.38
C TYR A 65 4.51 9.80 -7.87
N THR A 66 5.53 9.55 -7.06
CA THR A 66 5.64 8.36 -6.21
C THR A 66 6.14 8.76 -4.84
N GLY A 67 5.46 8.29 -3.80
CA GLY A 67 5.84 8.46 -2.41
C GLY A 67 5.83 7.15 -1.63
N HIS A 68 6.63 7.09 -0.56
CA HIS A 68 6.74 5.94 0.33
C HIS A 68 6.08 6.28 1.67
N PRO A 69 4.98 5.61 2.06
CA PRO A 69 4.46 5.74 3.41
C PRO A 69 5.41 5.12 4.43
N TRP A 70 5.51 5.74 5.61
CA TRP A 70 6.37 5.27 6.70
C TRP A 70 5.71 4.09 7.41
N LEU A 71 6.03 2.87 6.99
CA LEU A 71 5.42 1.63 7.48
C LEU A 71 6.41 0.67 8.15
N ALA A 72 7.67 1.05 8.36
CA ALA A 72 8.68 0.19 8.96
C ALA A 72 8.43 -0.04 10.45
N GLU A 73 8.69 -1.25 10.93
CA GLU A 73 8.46 -1.63 12.35
C GLU A 73 9.33 -0.84 13.32
N ASP A 74 10.53 -0.48 12.91
CA ASP A 74 11.48 0.30 13.70
C ASP A 74 11.15 1.80 13.74
N ILE A 75 10.27 2.26 12.87
CA ILE A 75 9.78 3.64 12.85
C ILE A 75 8.50 3.73 13.66
N LYS A 76 8.62 4.22 14.88
CA LYS A 76 7.49 4.39 15.80
C LYS A 76 6.75 5.70 15.59
N GLU A 77 7.38 6.66 14.94
CA GLU A 77 6.82 7.98 14.66
C GLU A 77 5.84 7.92 13.48
N ARG A 78 4.70 7.31 13.72
CA ARG A 78 3.62 7.24 12.72
C ARG A 78 2.93 8.59 12.54
N GLY A 79 2.43 8.83 11.33
CA GLY A 79 1.67 10.03 11.02
C GLY A 79 2.52 11.27 10.73
N ILE A 80 3.80 11.07 10.44
CA ILE A 80 4.69 12.15 9.96
C ILE A 80 4.61 12.35 8.45
N ASP A 81 3.89 11.49 7.75
CA ASP A 81 3.63 11.59 6.31
C ASP A 81 2.13 11.72 6.02
N GLU A 82 1.79 12.35 4.91
CA GLU A 82 0.41 12.58 4.50
C GLU A 82 -0.26 11.35 3.87
N LEU A 83 0.51 10.30 3.56
CA LEU A 83 0.00 9.09 2.92
C LEU A 83 -0.68 8.13 3.90
N THR A 84 -0.48 8.35 5.20
CA THR A 84 -1.10 7.57 6.28
C THR A 84 -1.82 8.44 7.31
N PRO A 85 -2.85 9.19 6.90
CA PRO A 85 -3.51 10.19 7.77
C PRO A 85 -4.26 9.60 8.96
N ILE A 86 -4.51 8.28 8.98
CA ILE A 86 -5.23 7.62 10.07
C ILE A 86 -4.56 7.84 11.44
N TRP A 87 -3.23 7.92 11.48
CA TRP A 87 -2.49 8.17 12.71
C TRP A 87 -2.81 9.55 13.29
N ASN A 88 -2.85 10.57 12.44
CA ASN A 88 -3.22 11.91 12.83
C ASN A 88 -4.68 11.98 13.30
N LEU A 89 -5.58 11.25 12.66
CA LEU A 89 -6.98 11.17 13.05
C LEU A 89 -7.16 10.50 14.42
N MET A 90 -6.40 9.44 14.71
CA MET A 90 -6.41 8.81 16.03
C MET A 90 -5.95 9.78 17.13
N ASP A 91 -4.92 10.59 16.84
CA ASP A 91 -4.41 11.57 17.80
C ASP A 91 -5.42 12.67 18.15
N LEU A 92 -6.43 12.89 17.31
CA LEU A 92 -7.52 13.80 17.58
C LEU A 92 -8.61 13.22 18.48
N THR A 93 -8.56 11.93 18.78
CA THR A 93 -9.50 11.28 19.69
C THR A 93 -9.06 11.47 21.15
N PRO A 94 -9.99 11.40 22.15
CA PRO A 94 -9.65 11.60 23.56
C PRO A 94 -8.56 10.66 24.08
N HIS A 95 -8.43 9.46 23.52
CA HIS A 95 -7.41 8.46 23.92
C HIS A 95 -6.18 8.47 23.03
N GLY A 96 -6.17 9.26 21.94
CA GLY A 96 -5.07 9.28 20.99
C GLY A 96 -4.86 7.93 20.31
N ARG A 97 -3.67 7.72 19.76
CA ARG A 97 -3.28 6.44 19.14
C ARG A 97 -2.92 5.35 20.15
N GLY A 98 -2.59 5.70 21.38
CA GLY A 98 -2.18 4.76 22.42
C GLY A 98 -1.07 3.81 21.94
N ASP A 99 -1.20 2.55 22.33
CA ASP A 99 -0.29 1.46 21.92
C ASP A 99 -0.78 0.74 20.66
N PHE A 100 -1.69 1.36 19.90
CA PHE A 100 -2.21 0.73 18.68
C PHE A 100 -1.10 0.52 17.67
N TYR A 101 -1.06 -0.69 17.12
CA TYR A 101 -0.19 -1.07 16.01
C TYR A 101 -0.96 -1.89 14.99
N THR A 102 -0.64 -1.71 13.72
CA THR A 102 -1.28 -2.47 12.63
C THR A 102 -0.87 -3.94 12.67
N ARG A 103 -1.80 -4.82 12.33
CA ARG A 103 -1.56 -6.27 12.25
C ARG A 103 -1.85 -6.77 10.86
N LEU A 104 -1.16 -7.83 10.45
CA LEU A 104 -1.44 -8.51 9.18
C LEU A 104 -2.79 -9.23 9.20
N GLU A 105 -3.21 -9.68 10.37
CA GLU A 105 -4.45 -10.42 10.57
C GLU A 105 -5.56 -9.48 11.01
N TYR A 106 -6.73 -9.65 10.42
CA TYR A 106 -7.92 -8.94 10.90
C TYR A 106 -8.41 -9.59 12.19
N PRO A 107 -8.86 -8.78 13.16
CA PRO A 107 -9.49 -9.36 14.34
C PRO A 107 -10.70 -10.19 13.90
N THR A 108 -10.81 -11.39 14.45
CA THR A 108 -12.04 -12.19 14.30
C THR A 108 -13.19 -11.40 14.90
N ALA A 109 -14.28 -11.29 14.17
CA ALA A 109 -15.50 -10.68 14.69
C ALA A 109 -15.91 -11.41 15.98
N ALA A 110 -16.05 -10.66 17.03
CA ALA A 110 -16.52 -11.18 18.31
C ALA A 110 -18.01 -11.56 18.20
#